data_ea202345ca831bdd39678d6a86c02cee
#
_entry.id   ea202345ca831bdd39678d6a86c02cee
#
_cell.length_a   1.000
_cell.length_b   1.000
_cell.length_c   1.000
_cell.angle_alpha   90.00
_cell.angle_beta   90.00
_cell.angle_gamma   90.00
#
_symmetry.space_group_name_H-M   'P 1'
#
loop_
_entity.id
_entity.type
_entity.pdbx_description
1 polymer ?
#
loop_
_entity_poly.entity_id
_entity_poly.type
_entity_poly.pdbx_seq_one_letter_code
_entity_poly.pdbx_strand_id
1 'polypeptide(L)'
;WSKCHSMVWEDRGHKVVYWTFADGQTWGYDVSTQLWHRRKSYGFDNWRVNHLVYWNGQWIGGDAYSDKLYSLDWEANDENGAVLERLRTTPVQHSNQSRFRVDAVEIVVSTGRSAIDNADYALELSYSDDGGYTYGNWMARSLGAVGEYGKRLLWRRLGFGRHRTWRMRVTSPVKVDVIAAAMSAE
;
A
#
# COMPACT_ATOMS: atom_id res chain seq x y z
N TRP A 1 -16.10 -12.11 -20.36
CA TRP A 1 -14.70 -12.58 -20.49
C TRP A 1 -13.96 -11.89 -21.62
N SER A 2 -14.63 -11.39 -22.69
CA SER A 2 -14.00 -10.80 -23.87
C SER A 2 -13.18 -9.50 -23.61
N LYS A 3 -13.26 -8.94 -22.42
CA LYS A 3 -12.53 -7.73 -22.02
C LYS A 3 -11.53 -7.97 -20.88
N CYS A 4 -11.29 -9.22 -20.48
CA CYS A 4 -10.26 -9.54 -19.50
C CYS A 4 -8.93 -9.75 -20.24
N HIS A 5 -7.87 -9.10 -19.80
CA HIS A 5 -6.52 -9.38 -20.23
C HIS A 5 -5.60 -9.66 -19.06
N SER A 6 -4.54 -10.40 -19.32
CA SER A 6 -3.55 -10.76 -18.29
C SER A 6 -2.14 -10.49 -18.79
N MET A 7 -1.26 -10.24 -17.83
CA MET A 7 0.17 -10.06 -18.06
C MET A 7 0.97 -10.59 -16.87
N VAL A 8 2.21 -10.94 -17.12
CA VAL A 8 3.12 -11.46 -16.10
C VAL A 8 4.29 -10.50 -15.94
N TRP A 9 4.64 -10.22 -14.71
CA TRP A 9 5.84 -9.49 -14.34
C TRP A 9 6.69 -10.35 -13.42
N GLU A 10 7.96 -10.52 -13.78
CA GLU A 10 8.91 -11.29 -12.99
C GLU A 10 10.17 -10.46 -12.76
N ASP A 11 10.46 -10.13 -11.50
CA ASP A 11 11.63 -9.37 -11.13
C ASP A 11 11.98 -9.61 -9.64
N ARG A 12 13.28 -9.60 -9.32
CA ARG A 12 13.82 -9.71 -7.94
C ARG A 12 13.22 -10.86 -7.11
N GLY A 13 12.93 -12.00 -7.75
CA GLY A 13 12.37 -13.17 -7.08
C GLY A 13 10.85 -13.16 -6.90
N HIS A 14 10.17 -12.10 -7.32
CA HIS A 14 8.72 -12.05 -7.39
C HIS A 14 8.24 -12.41 -8.80
N LYS A 15 7.19 -13.20 -8.87
CA LYS A 15 6.48 -13.51 -10.10
C LYS A 15 5.01 -13.18 -9.90
N VAL A 16 4.56 -12.09 -10.50
CA VAL A 16 3.21 -11.58 -10.33
C VAL A 16 2.43 -11.73 -11.63
N VAL A 17 1.29 -12.39 -11.53
CA VAL A 17 0.30 -12.44 -12.62
C VAL A 17 -0.74 -11.37 -12.37
N TYR A 18 -0.94 -10.48 -13.31
CA TYR A 18 -1.97 -9.45 -13.25
C TYR A 18 -3.11 -9.79 -14.17
N TRP A 19 -4.33 -9.54 -13.71
CA TRP A 19 -5.56 -9.61 -14.50
C TRP A 19 -6.28 -8.27 -14.40
N THR A 20 -6.61 -7.69 -15.54
CA THR A 20 -7.54 -6.57 -15.60
C THR A 20 -8.88 -7.09 -16.10
N PHE A 21 -9.89 -6.97 -15.26
CA PHE A 21 -11.23 -7.50 -15.50
C PHE A 21 -12.10 -6.50 -16.27
N ALA A 22 -13.24 -7.00 -16.75
CA ALA A 22 -14.20 -6.21 -17.52
C ALA A 22 -14.84 -5.07 -16.73
N ASP A 23 -14.87 -5.16 -15.40
CA ASP A 23 -15.33 -4.10 -14.48
C ASP A 23 -14.29 -2.96 -14.30
N GLY A 24 -13.13 -3.11 -14.92
CA GLY A 24 -12.04 -2.15 -14.88
C GLY A 24 -11.08 -2.33 -13.72
N GLN A 25 -11.20 -3.36 -12.89
CA GLN A 25 -10.26 -3.60 -11.79
C GLN A 25 -9.07 -4.44 -12.23
N THR A 26 -7.89 -4.11 -11.70
CA THR A 26 -6.68 -4.92 -11.88
C THR A 26 -6.28 -5.60 -10.56
N TRP A 27 -6.16 -6.92 -10.62
CA TRP A 27 -5.71 -7.75 -9.51
C TRP A 27 -4.41 -8.45 -9.87
N GLY A 28 -3.49 -8.50 -8.91
CA GLY A 28 -2.23 -9.21 -9.02
C GLY A 28 -2.18 -10.37 -8.03
N TYR A 29 -1.66 -11.50 -8.47
CA TYR A 29 -1.31 -12.63 -7.63
C TYR A 29 0.19 -12.87 -7.71
N ASP A 30 0.89 -12.72 -6.60
CA ASP A 30 2.30 -13.02 -6.50
C ASP A 30 2.48 -14.50 -6.15
N VAL A 31 3.01 -15.26 -7.10
CA VAL A 31 3.23 -16.69 -6.94
C VAL A 31 4.27 -17.01 -5.85
N SER A 32 5.24 -16.10 -5.65
CA SER A 32 6.32 -16.27 -4.69
C SER A 32 5.84 -16.13 -3.24
N THR A 33 4.95 -15.20 -2.98
CA THR A 33 4.39 -14.93 -1.64
C THR A 33 3.02 -15.54 -1.43
N GLN A 34 2.36 -16.00 -2.49
CA GLN A 34 0.98 -16.52 -2.51
C GLN A 34 -0.06 -15.47 -2.05
N LEU A 35 0.23 -14.19 -2.27
CA LEU A 35 -0.63 -13.10 -1.85
C LEU A 35 -1.31 -12.42 -3.04
N TRP A 36 -2.57 -12.08 -2.83
CA TRP A 36 -3.34 -11.23 -3.74
C TRP A 36 -3.19 -9.78 -3.36
N HIS A 37 -3.14 -8.91 -4.36
CA HIS A 37 -3.23 -7.47 -4.17
C HIS A 37 -4.00 -6.81 -5.31
N ARG A 38 -4.63 -5.68 -5.00
CA ARG A 38 -5.21 -4.82 -6.01
C ARG A 38 -4.15 -3.84 -6.52
N ARG A 39 -4.07 -3.66 -7.83
CA ARG A 39 -3.22 -2.67 -8.46
C ARG A 39 -4.07 -1.62 -9.15
N LYS A 40 -3.79 -0.33 -8.88
CA LYS A 40 -4.47 0.78 -9.55
C LYS A 40 -3.51 1.94 -9.73
N SER A 41 -3.74 2.76 -10.73
CA SER A 41 -3.08 4.05 -10.93
C SER A 41 -3.87 5.18 -10.29
N TYR A 42 -3.21 6.29 -9.96
CA TYR A 42 -3.88 7.43 -9.35
C TYR A 42 -5.00 7.98 -10.27
N GLY A 43 -6.18 8.13 -9.72
CA GLY A 43 -7.37 8.58 -10.46
C GLY A 43 -8.06 7.52 -11.33
N PHE A 44 -7.60 6.26 -11.30
CA PHE A 44 -8.19 5.14 -12.03
C PHE A 44 -8.55 4.00 -11.09
N ASP A 45 -9.51 3.17 -11.49
CA ASP A 45 -9.85 1.94 -10.75
C ASP A 45 -8.98 0.74 -11.13
N ASN A 46 -8.28 0.82 -12.25
CA ASN A 46 -7.36 -0.19 -12.76
C ASN A 46 -5.91 0.34 -12.80
N TRP A 47 -4.99 -0.56 -13.04
CA TRP A 47 -3.64 -0.20 -13.41
C TRP A 47 -3.61 0.22 -14.88
N ARG A 48 -3.03 1.36 -15.17
CA ARG A 48 -2.97 1.91 -16.53
C ARG A 48 -2.05 1.15 -17.48
N VAL A 49 -1.11 0.38 -16.93
CA VAL A 49 -0.26 -0.52 -17.73
C VAL A 49 -1.07 -1.75 -18.12
N ASN A 50 -1.22 -1.99 -19.42
CA ASN A 50 -2.00 -3.10 -19.96
C ASN A 50 -1.18 -4.14 -20.71
N HIS A 51 0.07 -3.84 -21.08
CA HIS A 51 1.00 -4.75 -21.71
C HIS A 51 2.38 -4.59 -21.10
N LEU A 52 3.08 -5.70 -20.91
CA LEU A 52 4.44 -5.74 -20.39
C LEU A 52 5.34 -6.52 -21.35
N VAL A 53 6.55 -6.01 -21.57
CA VAL A 53 7.60 -6.67 -22.30
C VAL A 53 8.92 -6.50 -21.57
N TYR A 54 9.70 -7.57 -21.47
CA TYR A 54 11.08 -7.50 -21.02
C TYR A 54 11.98 -7.25 -22.20
N TRP A 55 12.66 -6.11 -22.22
CA TRP A 55 13.54 -5.73 -23.32
C TRP A 55 14.77 -4.98 -22.81
N ASN A 56 15.94 -5.34 -23.32
CA ASN A 56 17.22 -4.71 -23.00
C ASN A 56 17.47 -4.56 -21.48
N GLY A 57 17.20 -5.63 -20.70
CA GLY A 57 17.47 -5.66 -19.27
C GLY A 57 16.43 -4.97 -18.39
N GLN A 58 15.32 -4.48 -18.94
CA GLN A 58 14.28 -3.79 -18.19
C GLN A 58 12.87 -4.19 -18.62
N TRP A 59 11.93 -4.05 -17.71
CA TRP A 59 10.51 -4.20 -17.98
C TRP A 59 9.92 -2.89 -18.51
N ILE A 60 9.27 -2.98 -19.65
CA ILE A 60 8.59 -1.86 -20.30
C ILE A 60 7.10 -2.13 -20.33
N GLY A 61 6.31 -1.18 -19.82
CA GLY A 61 4.86 -1.22 -19.82
C GLY A 61 4.25 -0.22 -20.78
N GLY A 62 3.26 -0.67 -21.55
CA GLY A 62 2.44 0.20 -22.40
C GLY A 62 1.25 0.77 -21.67
N ASP A 63 0.99 2.05 -21.83
CA ASP A 63 -0.13 2.75 -21.22
C ASP A 63 -1.44 2.49 -21.99
N ALA A 64 -2.51 2.15 -21.28
CA ALA A 64 -3.83 1.95 -21.87
C ALA A 64 -4.53 3.24 -22.31
N TYR A 65 -4.09 4.39 -21.80
CA TYR A 65 -4.79 5.67 -21.93
C TYR A 65 -4.01 6.74 -22.69
N SER A 66 -2.75 6.45 -23.02
CA SER A 66 -1.89 7.35 -23.80
C SER A 66 -0.88 6.57 -24.64
N ASP A 67 -0.12 7.27 -25.46
CA ASP A 67 0.97 6.76 -26.29
C ASP A 67 2.30 6.56 -25.55
N LYS A 68 2.28 6.61 -24.23
CA LYS A 68 3.48 6.53 -23.39
C LYS A 68 3.89 5.10 -23.09
N LEU A 69 5.19 4.92 -22.98
CA LEU A 69 5.81 3.72 -22.43
C LEU A 69 6.48 4.05 -21.08
N TYR A 70 6.38 3.13 -20.13
CA TYR A 70 6.97 3.26 -18.81
C TYR A 70 8.01 2.16 -18.58
N SER A 71 9.12 2.53 -17.98
CA SER A 71 10.03 1.56 -17.38
C SER A 71 9.52 1.22 -15.97
N LEU A 72 9.38 -0.07 -15.68
CA LEU A 72 9.01 -0.53 -14.34
C LEU A 72 10.27 -0.72 -13.51
N ASP A 73 10.33 -0.02 -12.39
CA ASP A 73 11.44 -0.09 -11.45
C ASP A 73 10.90 -0.21 -10.01
N TRP A 74 11.47 -1.12 -9.22
CA TRP A 74 11.16 -1.30 -7.80
C TRP A 74 11.56 -0.12 -6.93
N GLU A 75 12.50 0.67 -7.36
CA GLU A 75 12.93 1.87 -6.63
C GLU A 75 12.05 3.08 -6.97
N ALA A 76 11.19 2.99 -7.98
CA ALA A 76 10.22 4.03 -8.30
C ALA A 76 9.12 4.07 -7.22
N ASN A 77 8.97 5.22 -6.58
CA ASN A 77 7.99 5.45 -5.52
C ASN A 77 6.85 6.37 -5.96
N ASP A 78 6.80 6.70 -7.23
CA ASP A 78 5.69 7.38 -7.91
C ASP A 78 5.37 6.68 -9.25
N GLU A 79 4.29 7.07 -9.87
CA GLU A 79 3.90 6.61 -11.19
C GLU A 79 3.93 7.80 -12.15
N ASN A 80 5.11 8.09 -12.72
CA ASN A 80 5.37 9.23 -13.61
C ASN A 80 4.98 10.58 -12.97
N GLY A 81 5.41 10.80 -11.73
CA GLY A 81 5.09 11.99 -10.94
C GLY A 81 3.71 11.97 -10.27
N ALA A 82 2.88 10.97 -10.56
CA ALA A 82 1.62 10.79 -9.86
C ALA A 82 1.79 9.98 -8.58
N VAL A 83 0.91 10.21 -7.61
CA VAL A 83 0.93 9.52 -6.32
C VAL A 83 0.74 8.00 -6.51
N LEU A 84 1.66 7.23 -5.95
CA LEU A 84 1.52 5.80 -5.80
C LEU A 84 0.99 5.49 -4.38
N GLU A 85 -0.33 5.35 -4.25
CA GLU A 85 -0.94 5.00 -2.97
C GLU A 85 -0.65 3.55 -2.61
N ARG A 86 -0.01 3.34 -1.46
CA ARG A 86 0.25 2.02 -0.88
C ARG A 86 -0.64 1.84 0.34
N LEU A 87 -1.62 0.96 0.22
CA LEU A 87 -2.66 0.72 1.22
C LEU A 87 -2.58 -0.72 1.73
N ARG A 88 -2.69 -0.87 3.05
CA ARG A 88 -2.87 -2.18 3.69
C ARG A 88 -4.00 -2.12 4.70
N THR A 89 -4.81 -3.16 4.71
CA THR A 89 -5.92 -3.32 5.66
C THR A 89 -5.72 -4.63 6.41
N THR A 90 -5.93 -4.60 7.73
CA THR A 90 -5.88 -5.81 8.56
C THR A 90 -7.19 -6.59 8.46
N PRO A 91 -7.19 -7.88 8.77
CA PRO A 91 -8.42 -8.57 9.13
C PRO A 91 -9.13 -7.90 10.31
N VAL A 92 -10.42 -8.21 10.48
CA VAL A 92 -11.19 -7.73 11.63
C VAL A 92 -10.60 -8.31 12.92
N GLN A 93 -10.33 -7.44 13.86
CA GLN A 93 -9.86 -7.80 15.20
C GLN A 93 -11.01 -7.71 16.19
N HIS A 94 -11.15 -8.71 17.04
CA HIS A 94 -12.18 -8.79 18.06
C HIS A 94 -11.66 -9.53 19.31
N SER A 95 -12.25 -9.26 20.46
CA SER A 95 -11.99 -9.97 21.70
C SER A 95 -13.26 -10.73 22.11
N ASN A 96 -13.46 -11.94 21.59
CA ASN A 96 -14.62 -12.80 21.87
C ASN A 96 -15.96 -12.05 21.82
N GLN A 97 -16.15 -11.19 20.82
CA GLN A 97 -17.33 -10.31 20.67
C GLN A 97 -17.51 -9.27 21.81
N SER A 98 -16.58 -9.20 22.74
CA SER A 98 -16.58 -8.20 23.80
C SER A 98 -16.04 -6.86 23.31
N ARG A 99 -16.45 -5.81 23.97
CA ARG A 99 -15.90 -4.48 23.76
C ARG A 99 -14.50 -4.42 24.37
N PHE A 100 -13.51 -3.97 23.62
CA PHE A 100 -12.14 -3.79 24.08
C PHE A 100 -11.67 -2.36 23.85
N ARG A 101 -10.78 -1.92 24.70
CA ARG A 101 -10.13 -0.61 24.59
C ARG A 101 -8.80 -0.76 23.90
N VAL A 102 -8.51 0.13 22.97
CA VAL A 102 -7.20 0.20 22.33
C VAL A 102 -6.45 1.41 22.87
N ASP A 103 -5.42 1.15 23.62
CA ASP A 103 -4.59 2.19 24.22
C ASP A 103 -3.58 2.74 23.23
N ALA A 104 -2.94 1.86 22.47
CA ALA A 104 -1.95 2.25 21.49
C ALA A 104 -1.84 1.27 20.32
N VAL A 105 -1.46 1.80 19.17
CA VAL A 105 -0.95 1.05 18.02
C VAL A 105 0.42 1.61 17.68
N GLU A 106 1.39 0.74 17.55
CA GLU A 106 2.73 1.05 17.10
C GLU A 106 3.00 0.33 15.78
N ILE A 107 3.51 1.06 14.80
CA ILE A 107 3.96 0.50 13.54
C ILE A 107 5.46 0.78 13.42
N VAL A 108 6.23 -0.29 13.27
CA VAL A 108 7.67 -0.23 13.05
C VAL A 108 7.92 -0.27 11.57
N VAL A 109 8.53 0.78 11.06
CA VAL A 109 8.88 0.93 9.65
C VAL A 109 10.33 1.36 9.48
N SER A 110 10.88 1.17 8.28
CA SER A 110 12.14 1.80 7.93
C SER A 110 11.93 3.33 7.83
N THR A 111 12.63 4.08 8.69
CA THR A 111 12.53 5.55 8.76
C THR A 111 13.82 6.20 8.26
N GLY A 112 13.80 7.52 8.07
CA GLY A 112 14.98 8.29 7.75
C GLY A 112 15.48 8.15 6.31
N ARG A 113 14.64 7.67 5.39
CA ARG A 113 14.95 7.45 3.97
C ARG A 113 14.32 8.49 3.04
N SER A 114 13.93 9.65 3.55
CA SER A 114 13.39 10.71 2.69
C SER A 114 14.41 11.08 1.61
N ALA A 115 13.97 11.13 0.35
CA ALA A 115 14.82 11.53 -0.76
C ALA A 115 14.99 13.06 -0.87
N ILE A 116 14.14 13.81 -0.16
CA ILE A 116 14.13 15.28 -0.20
C ILE A 116 14.32 15.81 1.22
N ASP A 117 15.32 16.63 1.41
CA ASP A 117 15.57 17.30 2.68
C ASP A 117 14.34 18.11 3.12
N ASN A 118 13.95 17.92 4.38
CA ASN A 118 12.83 18.60 5.04
C ASN A 118 11.42 18.27 4.51
N ALA A 119 11.23 17.25 3.69
CA ALA A 119 9.89 16.80 3.36
C ALA A 119 9.29 16.01 4.54
N ASP A 120 8.14 16.45 5.03
CA ASP A 120 7.41 15.75 6.11
C ASP A 120 6.58 14.60 5.53
N TYR A 121 7.26 13.53 5.17
CA TYR A 121 6.62 12.30 4.72
C TYR A 121 5.97 11.57 5.87
N ALA A 122 4.80 11.02 5.64
CA ALA A 122 4.00 10.41 6.68
C ALA A 122 3.48 9.03 6.31
N LEU A 123 3.34 8.19 7.33
CA LEU A 123 2.45 7.05 7.32
C LEU A 123 1.16 7.45 8.03
N GLU A 124 0.05 7.13 7.41
CA GLU A 124 -1.27 7.47 7.91
C GLU A 124 -2.00 6.20 8.35
N LEU A 125 -2.62 6.26 9.52
CA LEU A 125 -3.44 5.20 10.09
C LEU A 125 -4.89 5.65 10.18
N SER A 126 -5.81 4.76 9.84
CA SER A 126 -7.25 4.92 10.06
C SER A 126 -7.83 3.61 10.56
N TYR A 127 -8.99 3.65 11.18
CA TYR A 127 -9.68 2.44 11.62
C TYR A 127 -11.19 2.51 11.36
N SER A 128 -11.78 1.33 11.31
CA SER A 128 -13.20 1.08 11.21
C SER A 128 -13.65 0.26 12.42
N ASP A 129 -14.79 0.57 13.00
CA ASP A 129 -15.42 -0.19 14.08
C ASP A 129 -16.70 -0.94 13.61
N ASP A 130 -16.96 -0.93 12.30
CA ASP A 130 -18.11 -1.58 11.66
C ASP A 130 -17.70 -2.74 10.71
N GLY A 131 -16.50 -3.29 10.93
CA GLY A 131 -16.00 -4.39 10.11
C GLY A 131 -15.41 -3.99 8.76
N GLY A 132 -15.10 -2.70 8.57
CA GLY A 132 -14.44 -2.20 7.37
C GLY A 132 -15.38 -1.51 6.37
N TYR A 133 -16.64 -1.28 6.73
CA TYR A 133 -17.58 -0.56 5.87
C TYR A 133 -17.32 0.94 5.86
N THR A 134 -17.11 1.54 7.03
CA THR A 134 -16.74 2.96 7.14
C THR A 134 -15.46 3.14 7.92
N TYR A 135 -14.64 4.10 7.52
CA TYR A 135 -13.37 4.40 8.16
C TYR A 135 -13.36 5.83 8.68
N GLY A 136 -12.74 6.00 9.85
CA GLY A 136 -12.50 7.33 10.42
C GLY A 136 -11.45 8.13 9.66
N ASN A 137 -11.15 9.32 10.16
CA ASN A 137 -10.13 10.20 9.60
C ASN A 137 -8.74 9.57 9.62
N TRP A 138 -7.91 9.96 8.67
CA TRP A 138 -6.51 9.57 8.64
C TRP A 138 -5.72 10.32 9.72
N MET A 139 -4.94 9.58 10.48
CA MET A 139 -4.06 10.07 11.53
C MET A 139 -2.61 9.91 11.09
N ALA A 140 -1.99 10.99 10.67
CA ALA A 140 -0.62 10.97 10.17
C ALA A 140 0.43 10.88 11.29
N ARG A 141 1.54 10.18 10.98
CA ARG A 141 2.79 10.20 11.76
C ARG A 141 3.96 10.34 10.81
N SER A 142 4.83 11.29 11.11
CA SER A 142 6.02 11.56 10.30
C SER A 142 6.96 10.36 10.26
N LEU A 143 7.44 10.03 9.06
CA LEU A 143 8.46 9.00 8.81
C LEU A 143 9.87 9.46 9.20
N GLY A 144 10.03 10.71 9.61
CA GLY A 144 11.31 11.30 9.98
C GLY A 144 12.04 11.94 8.81
N ALA A 145 12.91 12.90 9.15
CA ALA A 145 13.83 13.50 8.22
C ALA A 145 14.96 12.52 7.83
N VAL A 146 15.73 12.87 6.82
CA VAL A 146 16.92 12.10 6.42
C VAL A 146 17.85 11.89 7.64
N GLY A 147 18.20 10.64 7.91
CA GLY A 147 19.08 10.27 9.04
C GLY A 147 18.36 10.04 10.36
N GLU A 148 17.06 10.31 10.50
CA GLU A 148 16.27 9.96 11.69
C GLU A 148 15.87 8.47 11.69
N TYR A 149 16.86 7.61 11.85
CA TYR A 149 16.62 6.16 11.94
C TYR A 149 16.02 5.76 13.29
N GLY A 150 15.14 4.77 13.27
CA GLY A 150 14.53 4.22 14.50
C GLY A 150 13.40 5.06 15.10
N LYS A 151 12.80 5.96 14.33
CA LYS A 151 11.63 6.72 14.77
C LYS A 151 10.43 5.80 14.97
N ARG A 152 9.78 5.91 16.13
CA ARG A 152 8.60 5.12 16.48
C ARG A 152 7.34 5.81 15.96
N LEU A 153 6.52 5.08 15.20
CA LEU A 153 5.21 5.56 14.76
C LEU A 153 4.15 5.02 15.71
N LEU A 154 3.69 5.88 16.62
CA LEU A 154 2.82 5.52 17.71
C LEU A 154 1.55 6.37 17.72
N TRP A 155 0.40 5.71 17.73
CA TRP A 155 -0.92 6.30 17.92
C TRP A 155 -1.46 5.85 19.27
N ARG A 156 -2.02 6.77 20.04
CA ARG A 156 -2.54 6.53 21.38
C ARG A 156 -3.98 6.99 21.51
N ARG A 157 -4.68 6.49 22.55
CA ARG A 157 -6.07 6.90 22.88
C ARG A 157 -7.03 6.61 21.74
N LEU A 158 -7.00 5.39 21.22
CA LEU A 158 -7.76 4.99 20.04
C LEU A 158 -9.19 4.50 20.37
N GLY A 159 -9.60 4.68 21.64
CA GLY A 159 -10.97 4.45 22.07
C GLY A 159 -11.34 2.98 22.17
N PHE A 160 -12.64 2.71 22.12
CA PHE A 160 -13.19 1.37 22.28
C PHE A 160 -13.74 0.87 20.94
N GLY A 161 -13.55 -0.43 20.69
CA GLY A 161 -14.11 -1.13 19.56
C GLY A 161 -14.63 -2.50 19.95
N ARG A 162 -15.36 -3.16 19.06
CA ARG A 162 -15.79 -4.55 19.19
C ARG A 162 -15.32 -5.38 18.01
N HIS A 163 -15.37 -4.81 16.79
CA HIS A 163 -14.92 -5.40 15.53
C HIS A 163 -14.08 -4.36 14.79
N ARG A 164 -12.81 -4.23 15.18
CA ARG A 164 -11.94 -3.19 14.64
C ARG A 164 -11.10 -3.68 13.47
N THR A 165 -11.08 -2.90 12.41
CA THR A 165 -10.22 -3.11 11.25
C THR A 165 -9.32 -1.90 11.11
N TRP A 166 -8.02 -2.13 10.98
CA TRP A 166 -7.03 -1.07 10.76
C TRP A 166 -6.73 -0.93 9.29
N ARG A 167 -6.49 0.29 8.86
CA ARG A 167 -6.06 0.61 7.53
C ARG A 167 -4.90 1.60 7.60
N MET A 168 -3.76 1.24 7.01
CA MET A 168 -2.61 2.12 6.88
C MET A 168 -2.37 2.49 5.44
N ARG A 169 -1.87 3.70 5.21
CA ARG A 169 -1.60 4.25 3.89
C ARG A 169 -0.30 5.04 3.88
N VAL A 170 0.44 4.93 2.75
CA VAL A 170 1.55 5.82 2.41
C VAL A 170 1.30 6.37 1.02
N THR A 171 1.29 7.70 0.89
CA THR A 171 1.14 8.43 -0.37
C THR A 171 2.42 9.18 -0.77
N SER A 172 3.35 9.28 0.17
CA SER A 172 4.64 9.95 -0.05
C SER A 172 5.53 9.16 -1.02
N PRO A 173 6.26 9.82 -1.93
CA PRO A 173 7.14 9.17 -2.90
C PRO A 173 8.47 8.73 -2.26
N VAL A 174 8.38 7.91 -1.22
CA VAL A 174 9.52 7.38 -0.47
C VAL A 174 9.33 5.89 -0.23
N LYS A 175 10.42 5.15 -0.24
CA LYS A 175 10.40 3.72 0.11
C LYS A 175 10.10 3.56 1.60
N VAL A 176 9.09 2.74 1.91
CA VAL A 176 8.71 2.40 3.28
C VAL A 176 8.56 0.90 3.39
N ASP A 177 9.39 0.28 4.20
CA ASP A 177 9.31 -1.13 4.53
C ASP A 177 8.64 -1.27 5.91
N VAL A 178 7.49 -1.92 5.97
CA VAL A 178 6.80 -2.21 7.22
C VAL A 178 7.40 -3.47 7.82
N ILE A 179 7.96 -3.35 9.01
CA ILE A 179 8.69 -4.43 9.68
C ILE A 179 7.78 -5.17 10.65
N ALA A 180 7.02 -4.42 11.45
CA ALA A 180 6.10 -4.97 12.46
C ALA A 180 4.98 -4.00 12.77
N ALA A 181 3.90 -4.54 13.33
CA ALA A 181 2.83 -3.75 13.94
C ALA A 181 2.41 -4.42 15.26
N ALA A 182 2.22 -3.64 16.28
CA ALA A 182 1.77 -4.09 17.59
C ALA A 182 0.61 -3.23 18.08
N MET A 183 -0.33 -3.87 18.78
CA MET A 183 -1.48 -3.20 19.41
C MET A 183 -1.50 -3.54 20.90
N SER A 184 -1.64 -2.52 21.74
CA SER A 184 -1.94 -2.67 23.17
C SER A 184 -3.44 -2.44 23.37
N ALA A 185 -4.13 -3.46 23.89
CA ALA A 185 -5.57 -3.43 24.12
C ALA A 185 -5.92 -4.13 25.44
N GLU A 186 -6.97 -3.64 26.11
CA GLU A 186 -7.56 -4.18 27.36
C GLU A 186 -9.06 -4.47 27.16
#